data_339afcb3516160f5b01f2c9e20ac1e18
#
_entry.id   339afcb3516160f5b01f2c9e20ac1e18
#
_cell.length_a   1.000
_cell.length_b   1.000
_cell.length_c   1.000
_cell.angle_alpha   90.00
_cell.angle_beta   90.00
_cell.angle_gamma   90.00
#
_symmetry.space_group_name_H-M   'P 1'
#
loop_
_entity.id
_entity.type
_entity.pdbx_description
1 polymer ?
#
loop_
_entity_poly.entity_id
_entity_poly.type
_entity_poly.pdbx_seq_one_letter_code
_entity_poly.pdbx_strand_id
1 'polypeptide(L)'
;VTRSSRPASLAGLPLLEDLGDLRGARVLVRADFNVPITEVEGRRVIVDDFRIRATFPTLTWLMEQGAEVSVCSHLGRPKGAPDERYSMAPITAMLSKVLPD
;
A
#
# COMPACT_ATOMS: atom_id res chain seq x y z
N VAL A 1 6.08 6.88 17.62
CA VAL A 1 7.04 6.54 16.56
C VAL A 1 8.26 7.45 16.67
N THR A 2 9.41 6.85 16.77
CA THR A 2 10.67 7.59 16.80
C THR A 2 11.03 8.05 15.38
N ARG A 3 11.36 9.32 15.26
CA ARG A 3 11.76 9.86 13.99
C ARG A 3 13.14 9.32 13.59
N SER A 4 13.23 8.77 12.39
CA SER A 4 14.48 8.25 11.87
C SER A 4 15.46 9.37 11.52
N SER A 5 16.76 9.11 11.70
CA SER A 5 17.78 10.04 11.23
C SER A 5 17.81 10.10 9.71
N ARG A 6 17.92 11.29 9.16
CA ARG A 6 18.01 11.46 7.72
C ARG A 6 19.46 11.29 7.25
N PRO A 7 19.69 10.51 6.17
CA PRO A 7 20.97 10.62 5.48
C PRO A 7 21.20 12.03 4.98
N ALA A 8 22.47 12.45 4.92
CA ALA A 8 22.81 13.80 4.45
C ALA A 8 22.27 14.09 3.05
N SER A 9 22.21 13.06 2.18
CA SER A 9 21.68 13.20 0.82
C SER A 9 20.18 13.49 0.79
N LEU A 10 19.45 13.25 1.88
CA LEU A 10 18.01 13.51 1.98
C LEU A 10 17.70 14.78 2.78
N ALA A 11 18.74 15.49 3.24
CA ALA A 11 18.56 16.74 3.97
C ALA A 11 17.76 17.74 3.11
N GLY A 12 16.73 18.32 3.68
CA GLY A 12 15.87 19.28 2.96
C GLY A 12 14.73 18.64 2.18
N LEU A 13 14.68 17.31 2.05
CA LEU A 13 13.52 16.63 1.44
C LEU A 13 12.44 16.38 2.48
N PRO A 14 11.16 16.57 2.12
CA PRO A 14 10.08 16.22 3.04
C PRO A 14 10.01 14.71 3.21
N LEU A 15 9.83 14.26 4.44
CA LEU A 15 9.62 12.85 4.77
C LEU A 15 8.21 12.65 5.29
N LEU A 16 7.78 11.39 5.34
CA LEU A 16 6.47 11.05 5.86
C LEU A 16 6.23 11.62 7.27
N GLU A 17 7.23 11.54 8.13
CA GLU A 17 7.17 12.02 9.49
C GLU A 17 7.01 13.54 9.60
N ASP A 18 7.21 14.26 8.51
CA ASP A 18 7.08 15.73 8.47
C ASP A 18 5.64 16.20 8.28
N LEU A 19 4.68 15.28 8.12
CA LEU A 19 3.28 15.64 7.86
C LEU A 19 2.55 16.28 9.07
N GLY A 20 3.12 16.19 10.25
CA GLY A 20 2.52 16.78 11.44
C GLY A 20 1.49 15.87 12.09
N ASP A 21 0.48 16.47 12.73
CA ASP A 21 -0.56 15.71 13.42
C ASP A 21 -1.57 15.14 12.42
N LEU A 22 -1.65 13.82 12.37
CA LEU A 22 -2.51 13.09 11.44
C LEU A 22 -3.75 12.48 12.10
N ARG A 23 -3.98 12.71 13.38
CA ARG A 23 -5.15 12.14 14.07
C ARG A 23 -6.44 12.60 13.41
N GLY A 24 -7.26 11.64 12.99
CA GLY A 24 -8.51 11.91 12.29
C GLY A 24 -8.35 12.42 10.86
N ALA A 25 -7.13 12.55 10.37
CA ALA A 25 -6.88 12.98 9.00
C ALA A 25 -7.23 11.86 8.01
N ARG A 26 -7.77 12.25 6.86
CA ARG A 26 -7.99 11.32 5.75
C ARG A 26 -6.77 11.32 4.86
N VAL A 27 -6.14 10.17 4.72
CA VAL A 27 -4.90 10.04 3.95
C VAL A 27 -5.14 9.06 2.81
N LEU A 28 -4.89 9.50 1.58
CA LEU A 28 -4.91 8.65 0.41
C LEU A 28 -3.48 8.28 0.06
N VAL A 29 -3.20 6.99 0.04
CA VAL A 29 -1.89 6.46 -0.32
C VAL A 29 -1.98 5.84 -1.72
N ARG A 30 -1.20 6.36 -2.65
CA ARG A 30 -1.04 5.71 -3.94
C ARG A 30 0.14 4.76 -3.85
N ALA A 31 -0.12 3.47 -4.02
CA ALA A 31 0.89 2.44 -3.88
C ALA A 31 1.08 1.69 -5.19
N ASP A 32 2.24 1.09 -5.38
CA ASP A 32 2.48 0.20 -6.50
C ASP A 32 2.25 -1.24 -6.02
N PHE A 33 1.05 -1.72 -6.23
CA PHE A 33 0.66 -3.11 -5.94
C PHE A 33 0.53 -3.94 -7.23
N ASN A 34 1.13 -3.48 -8.31
CA ASN A 34 1.10 -4.20 -9.58
C ASN A 34 2.07 -5.39 -9.53
N VAL A 35 1.66 -6.44 -8.85
CA VAL A 35 2.45 -7.65 -8.59
C VAL A 35 2.09 -8.76 -9.57
N PRO A 36 3.01 -9.69 -9.84
CA PRO A 36 2.69 -10.83 -10.70
C PRO A 36 1.67 -11.74 -10.04
N ILE A 37 0.66 -12.11 -10.81
CA ILE A 37 -0.41 -13.00 -10.37
C ILE A 37 -0.51 -14.15 -11.35
N THR A 38 -0.67 -15.36 -10.85
CA THR A 38 -0.93 -16.54 -11.66
C THR A 38 -2.23 -17.19 -11.23
N GLU A 39 -2.73 -18.11 -12.03
CA GLU A 39 -3.92 -18.85 -11.75
C GLU A 39 -3.56 -20.28 -11.34
N VAL A 40 -4.07 -20.74 -10.21
CA VAL A 40 -3.89 -22.09 -9.71
C VAL A 40 -5.27 -22.64 -9.37
N GLU A 41 -5.69 -23.68 -10.06
CA GLU A 41 -7.00 -24.32 -9.85
C GLU A 41 -8.16 -23.31 -9.87
N GLY A 42 -8.13 -22.39 -10.83
CA GLY A 42 -9.18 -21.38 -10.97
C GLY A 42 -9.05 -20.20 -9.99
N ARG A 43 -8.05 -20.20 -9.13
CA ARG A 43 -7.81 -19.11 -8.18
C ARG A 43 -6.64 -18.27 -8.61
N ARG A 44 -6.78 -16.96 -8.45
CA ARG A 44 -5.70 -16.02 -8.69
C ARG A 44 -4.78 -15.99 -7.46
N VAL A 45 -3.50 -16.20 -7.68
CA VAL A 45 -2.50 -16.28 -6.61
C VAL A 45 -1.39 -15.27 -6.86
N ILE A 46 -1.05 -14.51 -5.84
CA ILE A 46 0.07 -13.57 -5.89
C ILE A 46 1.37 -14.37 -5.88
N VAL A 47 2.17 -14.22 -6.93
CA VAL A 47 3.43 -14.95 -7.09
C VAL A 47 4.54 -14.32 -6.26
N ASP A 48 4.58 -12.99 -6.23
CA ASP A 48 5.60 -12.23 -5.51
C ASP A 48 4.92 -11.02 -4.87
N ASP A 49 4.97 -10.94 -3.56
CA ASP A 49 4.30 -9.91 -2.78
C ASP A 49 5.24 -8.82 -2.29
N PHE A 50 6.46 -8.75 -2.80
CA PHE A 50 7.48 -7.82 -2.31
C PHE A 50 6.98 -6.37 -2.31
N ARG A 51 6.37 -5.92 -3.41
CA ARG A 51 5.87 -4.54 -3.52
C ARG A 51 4.78 -4.23 -2.50
N ILE A 52 3.93 -5.22 -2.22
CA ILE A 52 2.87 -5.06 -1.22
C ILE A 52 3.49 -4.95 0.17
N ARG A 53 4.39 -5.86 0.52
CA ARG A 53 5.03 -5.85 1.83
C ARG A 53 5.91 -4.63 2.05
N ALA A 54 6.52 -4.11 1.00
CA ALA A 54 7.34 -2.90 1.08
C ALA A 54 6.53 -1.66 1.50
N THR A 55 5.21 -1.69 1.30
CA THR A 55 4.32 -0.58 1.66
C THR A 55 3.83 -0.69 3.12
N PHE A 56 3.92 -1.85 3.75
CA PHE A 56 3.40 -2.06 5.10
C PHE A 56 3.95 -1.07 6.14
N PRO A 57 5.26 -0.75 6.17
CA PRO A 57 5.75 0.22 7.15
C PRO A 57 5.07 1.58 7.06
N THR A 58 4.83 2.07 5.84
CA THR A 58 4.14 3.33 5.63
C THR A 58 2.69 3.26 6.09
N LEU A 59 1.96 2.21 5.71
CA LEU A 59 0.56 2.05 6.07
C LEU A 59 0.41 1.90 7.58
N THR A 60 1.25 1.07 8.19
CA THR A 60 1.23 0.85 9.64
C THR A 60 1.52 2.13 10.40
N TRP A 61 2.52 2.88 9.96
CA TRP A 61 2.86 4.14 10.60
C TRP A 61 1.70 5.14 10.55
N LEU A 62 1.06 5.28 9.39
CA LEU A 62 -0.10 6.18 9.24
C LEU A 62 -1.24 5.78 10.16
N MET A 63 -1.53 4.48 10.24
CA MET A 63 -2.60 3.97 11.10
C MET A 63 -2.28 4.19 12.58
N GLU A 64 -1.03 4.03 12.98
CA GLU A 64 -0.58 4.31 14.35
C GLU A 64 -0.72 5.79 14.71
N GLN A 65 -0.64 6.68 13.72
CA GLN A 65 -0.86 8.11 13.93
C GLN A 65 -2.35 8.47 14.05
N GLY A 66 -3.25 7.50 13.90
CA GLY A 66 -4.69 7.74 14.00
C GLY A 66 -5.32 8.28 12.73
N ALA A 67 -4.66 8.17 11.59
CA ALA A 67 -5.21 8.59 10.31
C ALA A 67 -6.21 7.57 9.76
N GLU A 68 -7.19 8.06 9.00
CA GLU A 68 -8.03 7.21 8.18
C GLU A 68 -7.34 7.01 6.83
N VAL A 69 -6.88 5.80 6.58
CA VAL A 69 -6.06 5.50 5.41
C VAL A 69 -6.88 4.84 4.32
N SER A 70 -6.82 5.40 3.13
CA SER A 70 -7.34 4.77 1.90
C SER A 70 -6.17 4.52 0.97
N VAL A 71 -6.17 3.37 0.33
CA VAL A 71 -5.07 2.99 -0.57
C VAL A 71 -5.63 2.80 -1.97
N CYS A 72 -4.95 3.36 -2.95
CA CYS A 72 -5.28 3.12 -4.34
C CYS A 72 -4.08 2.56 -5.10
N SER A 73 -4.35 1.71 -6.07
CA SER A 73 -3.35 1.12 -6.94
C SER A 73 -4.03 0.62 -8.21
N HIS A 74 -3.25 -0.01 -9.07
CA HIS A 74 -3.76 -0.68 -10.25
C HIS A 74 -3.11 -2.04 -10.39
N LEU A 75 -3.70 -2.91 -11.18
CA LEU A 75 -3.19 -4.24 -11.45
C LEU A 75 -3.34 -4.52 -12.93
N GLY A 76 -2.21 -4.81 -13.60
CA GLY A 76 -2.20 -5.03 -15.03
C GLY A 76 -2.66 -3.80 -15.81
N ARG A 77 -3.21 -4.02 -17.00
CA ARG A 77 -3.67 -2.95 -17.89
C ARG A 77 -5.03 -3.30 -18.50
N PRO A 78 -6.14 -3.03 -17.79
CA PRO A 78 -7.46 -3.23 -18.37
C PRO A 78 -7.64 -2.33 -19.59
N LYS A 79 -8.43 -2.82 -20.56
CA LYS A 79 -8.61 -2.14 -21.85
C LYS A 79 -9.97 -1.43 -21.91
N GLY A 80 -10.15 -0.45 -21.02
CA GLY A 80 -11.33 0.41 -21.06
C GLY A 80 -12.60 -0.16 -20.44
N ALA A 81 -12.56 -1.37 -19.90
CA ALA A 81 -13.70 -1.99 -19.23
C ALA A 81 -13.21 -2.80 -18.02
N PRO A 82 -14.04 -3.00 -16.99
CA PRO A 82 -13.67 -3.86 -15.87
C PRO A 82 -13.31 -5.26 -16.35
N ASP A 83 -12.26 -5.84 -15.77
CA ASP A 83 -11.78 -7.17 -16.10
C ASP A 83 -11.36 -7.87 -14.82
N GLU A 84 -11.98 -9.02 -14.53
CA GLU A 84 -11.69 -9.80 -13.32
C GLU A 84 -10.22 -10.18 -13.17
N ARG A 85 -9.51 -10.34 -14.28
CA ARG A 85 -8.08 -10.66 -14.25
C ARG A 85 -7.26 -9.56 -13.61
N TYR A 86 -7.77 -8.33 -13.58
CA TYR A 86 -7.10 -7.15 -13.05
C TYR A 86 -7.76 -6.61 -11.79
N SER A 87 -8.67 -7.38 -11.20
CA SER A 87 -9.30 -7.01 -9.93
C SER A 87 -8.28 -6.99 -8.80
N MET A 88 -8.41 -6.02 -7.91
CA MET A 88 -7.56 -5.90 -6.73
C MET A 88 -7.93 -6.88 -5.61
N ALA A 89 -8.92 -7.75 -5.79
CA ALA A 89 -9.41 -8.63 -4.75
C ALA A 89 -8.32 -9.47 -4.05
N PRO A 90 -7.36 -10.10 -4.76
CA PRO A 90 -6.32 -10.86 -4.09
C PRO A 90 -5.44 -9.99 -3.18
N ILE A 91 -5.15 -8.76 -3.61
CA ILE A 91 -4.32 -7.83 -2.85
C ILE A 91 -5.08 -7.33 -1.62
N THR A 92 -6.36 -7.01 -1.79
CA THR A 92 -7.22 -6.61 -0.68
C THR A 92 -7.31 -7.70 0.38
N ALA A 93 -7.46 -8.95 -0.05
CA ALA A 93 -7.50 -10.09 0.86
C ALA A 93 -6.19 -10.22 1.66
N MET A 94 -5.04 -10.03 1.01
CA MET A 94 -3.75 -10.08 1.68
C MET A 94 -3.60 -8.95 2.70
N LEU A 95 -3.96 -7.73 2.33
CA LEU A 95 -3.88 -6.57 3.23
C LEU A 95 -4.78 -6.78 4.46
N SER A 96 -5.96 -7.33 4.27
CA SER A 96 -6.90 -7.57 5.37
C SER A 96 -6.38 -8.59 6.39
N LYS A 97 -5.49 -9.48 5.99
CA LYS A 97 -4.88 -10.46 6.89
C LYS A 97 -3.75 -9.88 7.74
N VAL A 98 -3.11 -8.84 7.26
CA VAL A 98 -1.86 -8.32 7.84
C VAL A 98 -2.08 -7.00 8.58
N LEU A 99 -2.96 -6.15 8.08
CA LEU A 99 -3.20 -4.84 8.65
C LEU A 99 -4.42 -4.86 9.56
N PRO A 100 -4.42 -4.09 10.65
CA PRO A 100 -5.61 -3.90 11.47
C PRO A 100 -6.70 -3.14 10.68
N ASP A 101 -7.94 -3.30 11.10
CA ASP A 101 -9.09 -2.64 10.48
C ASP A 101 -9.05 -1.11 10.63
#